data_c1d539139daff86f552a912d66fc0a18
#
_entry.id   c1d539139daff86f552a912d66fc0a18
#
_cell.length_a   1.000
_cell.length_b   1.000
_cell.length_c   1.000
_cell.angle_alpha   90.00
_cell.angle_beta   90.00
_cell.angle_gamma   90.00
#
_symmetry.space_group_name_H-M   'P 1'
#
loop_
_entity.id
_entity.type
_entity.pdbx_description
1 polymer ?
#
loop_
_entity_poly.entity_id
_entity_poly.type
_entity_poly.pdbx_seq_one_letter_code
_entity_poly.pdbx_strand_id
1 'polypeptide(L)'
;MPEYNAPLRDMRFLLNDVFDAPALWQRLPRLAERIDADTADAILEEAAKVTGGLLAPLNRSGDEEGAQWQDGAVRTPAGFREAYATYAEGGWVGLTGNPAHGGMGMPKMLAVQFEEMMYAANASFSLYSTLSAGACLALDAHGSEELKNRYLPNMYAGTWAGSMCLTEPHAGTDLGIIRTKAEPQADGSYRISGTKIFITGGEQDLTENIIHLVLAKLPDAPAGSRGISLFLVPKFLVGDDGALGARNAVHCGSIEHKMGIKASATCVMNFDGASGWLVGEVNKGLAAMFTMMNYERLSIGIQGIGCAEMSYQSAVAYARERLQSRAPTGPVARDKAADPIIVHPDVRRMLLTMKALTEGGRAFSTYVGQQLDLAKYAEDQEERSQAEALVALLTPVAKAFFTDTGLESCVLGQQVFGGHGYIREWGQEQLVRDVRIAQIYEGTNDIQALDLMGRKVVANGGLFLSIFSREVRAFAAGANAELAEFVTPLLTALDLLDNLTQGIVARAGNDPREIGAASVEYLHLFGYTAYAYLWARMAAAALRQREADPAFHDGKLATARFYFARILPRVHSLAAAVEAGSESLYGLEAEQF
;
A
#
# COMPACT_ATOMS: atom_id res chain seq x y z
N MET A 1 20.47 -13.91 -2.23
CA MET A 1 19.22 -14.01 -1.44
C MET A 1 18.58 -15.35 -1.74
N PRO A 2 17.85 -15.97 -0.80
CA PRO A 2 16.96 -17.07 -1.17
C PRO A 2 15.95 -16.61 -2.23
N GLU A 3 15.46 -17.54 -3.03
CA GLU A 3 14.42 -17.27 -4.01
C GLU A 3 13.14 -16.81 -3.30
N TYR A 4 12.43 -15.84 -3.87
CA TYR A 4 11.13 -15.45 -3.37
C TYR A 4 10.09 -16.54 -3.68
N ASN A 5 9.34 -16.95 -2.68
CA ASN A 5 8.24 -17.89 -2.81
C ASN A 5 6.96 -17.23 -2.32
N ALA A 6 5.98 -17.07 -3.21
CA ALA A 6 4.70 -16.50 -2.83
C ALA A 6 4.03 -17.33 -1.72
N PRO A 7 3.51 -16.72 -0.64
CA PRO A 7 2.90 -17.43 0.50
C PRO A 7 1.46 -17.89 0.17
N LEU A 8 1.31 -18.67 -0.92
CA LEU A 8 0.01 -19.08 -1.47
C LEU A 8 -0.88 -19.78 -0.44
N ARG A 9 -0.29 -20.63 0.43
CA ARG A 9 -1.07 -21.32 1.46
C ARG A 9 -1.74 -20.35 2.44
N ASP A 10 -1.03 -19.26 2.78
CA ASP A 10 -1.56 -18.23 3.66
C ASP A 10 -2.59 -17.33 2.97
N MET A 11 -2.35 -16.99 1.72
CA MET A 11 -3.29 -16.21 0.90
C MET A 11 -4.60 -16.96 0.68
N ARG A 12 -4.54 -18.26 0.37
CA ARG A 12 -5.71 -19.15 0.26
C ARG A 12 -6.46 -19.24 1.58
N PHE A 13 -5.75 -19.37 2.69
CA PHE A 13 -6.36 -19.39 4.04
C PHE A 13 -7.14 -18.10 4.32
N LEU A 14 -6.60 -16.94 3.98
CA LEU A 14 -7.31 -15.68 4.15
C LEU A 14 -8.57 -15.62 3.28
N LEU A 15 -8.43 -15.86 1.98
CA LEU A 15 -9.54 -15.73 1.04
C LEU A 15 -10.67 -16.74 1.33
N ASN A 16 -10.31 -18.00 1.61
CA ASN A 16 -11.31 -19.07 1.72
C ASN A 16 -11.79 -19.28 3.15
N ASP A 17 -10.88 -19.36 4.14
CA ASP A 17 -11.21 -19.79 5.50
C ASP A 17 -11.54 -18.63 6.45
N VAL A 18 -10.90 -17.45 6.25
CA VAL A 18 -11.07 -16.27 7.14
C VAL A 18 -12.16 -15.34 6.64
N PHE A 19 -12.18 -15.04 5.34
CA PHE A 19 -13.08 -14.04 4.75
C PHE A 19 -14.21 -14.65 3.92
N ASP A 20 -14.16 -15.93 3.59
CA ASP A 20 -15.12 -16.61 2.69
C ASP A 20 -15.38 -15.78 1.42
N ALA A 21 -14.28 -15.39 0.78
CA ALA A 21 -14.31 -14.50 -0.38
C ALA A 21 -15.14 -15.08 -1.55
N PRO A 22 -15.11 -16.41 -1.85
CA PRO A 22 -15.97 -16.98 -2.88
C PRO A 22 -17.47 -16.77 -2.62
N ALA A 23 -17.93 -16.96 -1.37
CA ALA A 23 -19.34 -16.71 -1.03
C ALA A 23 -19.69 -15.22 -1.14
N LEU A 24 -18.78 -14.32 -0.73
CA LEU A 24 -18.96 -12.89 -0.91
C LEU A 24 -19.10 -12.53 -2.40
N TRP A 25 -18.18 -13.00 -3.26
CA TRP A 25 -18.20 -12.68 -4.69
C TRP A 25 -19.47 -13.20 -5.37
N GLN A 26 -19.95 -14.39 -5.02
CA GLN A 26 -21.21 -14.91 -5.54
C GLN A 26 -22.44 -14.09 -5.12
N ARG A 27 -22.38 -13.39 -4.00
CA ARG A 27 -23.43 -12.47 -3.55
C ARG A 27 -23.44 -11.12 -4.30
N LEU A 28 -22.34 -10.77 -4.95
CA LEU A 28 -22.16 -9.51 -5.68
C LEU A 28 -22.31 -9.76 -7.18
N PRO A 29 -23.45 -9.43 -7.82
CA PRO A 29 -23.78 -9.91 -9.19
C PRO A 29 -22.70 -9.62 -10.23
N ARG A 30 -22.07 -8.45 -10.17
CA ARG A 30 -21.00 -8.07 -11.11
C ARG A 30 -19.71 -8.88 -10.94
N LEU A 31 -19.47 -9.43 -9.75
CA LEU A 31 -18.33 -10.29 -9.48
C LEU A 31 -18.67 -11.77 -9.71
N ALA A 32 -19.89 -12.20 -9.36
CA ALA A 32 -20.35 -13.57 -9.56
C ALA A 32 -20.20 -14.08 -11.02
N GLU A 33 -20.34 -13.18 -12.00
CA GLU A 33 -20.17 -13.50 -13.42
C GLU A 33 -18.68 -13.62 -13.85
N ARG A 34 -17.73 -13.24 -12.98
CA ARG A 34 -16.31 -13.05 -13.36
C ARG A 34 -15.35 -13.92 -12.60
N ILE A 35 -15.66 -14.24 -11.35
CA ILE A 35 -14.74 -14.92 -10.47
C ILE A 35 -15.45 -15.93 -9.58
N ASP A 36 -14.80 -17.07 -9.42
CA ASP A 36 -15.09 -18.11 -8.46
C ASP A 36 -13.81 -18.55 -7.73
N ALA A 37 -13.90 -19.54 -6.86
CA ALA A 37 -12.76 -20.03 -6.09
C ALA A 37 -11.65 -20.60 -6.98
N ASP A 38 -12.00 -21.35 -8.04
CA ASP A 38 -11.04 -22.00 -8.92
C ASP A 38 -10.30 -20.96 -9.78
N THR A 39 -11.03 -19.97 -10.29
CA THR A 39 -10.45 -18.85 -11.05
C THR A 39 -9.51 -18.02 -10.16
N ALA A 40 -9.90 -17.72 -8.93
CA ALA A 40 -9.06 -16.99 -7.99
C ALA A 40 -7.76 -17.76 -7.69
N ASP A 41 -7.85 -19.05 -7.48
CA ASP A 41 -6.70 -19.92 -7.23
C ASP A 41 -5.74 -19.97 -8.41
N ALA A 42 -6.27 -20.13 -9.63
CA ALA A 42 -5.48 -20.11 -10.86
C ALA A 42 -4.75 -18.76 -11.06
N ILE A 43 -5.41 -17.63 -10.74
CA ILE A 43 -4.78 -16.30 -10.79
C ILE A 43 -3.65 -16.20 -9.76
N LEU A 44 -3.86 -16.68 -8.53
CA LEU A 44 -2.81 -16.68 -7.49
C LEU A 44 -1.60 -17.52 -7.89
N GLU A 45 -1.82 -18.70 -8.47
CA GLU A 45 -0.72 -19.56 -8.95
C GLU A 45 0.08 -18.91 -10.09
N GLU A 46 -0.61 -18.30 -11.04
CA GLU A 46 0.07 -17.62 -12.14
C GLU A 46 0.80 -16.35 -11.66
N ALA A 47 0.19 -15.60 -10.73
CA ALA A 47 0.82 -14.48 -10.05
C ALA A 47 2.12 -14.88 -9.34
N ALA A 48 2.13 -16.03 -8.66
CA ALA A 48 3.31 -16.56 -8.01
C ALA A 48 4.44 -16.90 -9.01
N LYS A 49 4.11 -17.44 -10.18
CA LYS A 49 5.09 -17.72 -11.24
C LYS A 49 5.67 -16.44 -11.82
N VAL A 50 4.82 -15.46 -12.13
CA VAL A 50 5.25 -14.16 -12.66
C VAL A 50 6.14 -13.44 -11.66
N THR A 51 5.74 -13.36 -10.41
CA THR A 51 6.50 -12.63 -9.39
C THR A 51 7.80 -13.36 -9.02
N GLY A 52 7.76 -14.66 -8.74
CA GLY A 52 8.93 -15.45 -8.37
C GLY A 52 9.89 -15.71 -9.54
N GLY A 53 9.35 -16.02 -10.74
CA GLY A 53 10.17 -16.41 -11.89
C GLY A 53 10.61 -15.27 -12.79
N LEU A 54 9.81 -14.20 -12.92
CA LEU A 54 10.09 -13.09 -13.83
C LEU A 54 10.62 -11.84 -13.08
N LEU A 55 10.00 -11.44 -11.97
CA LEU A 55 10.30 -10.16 -11.32
C LEU A 55 11.40 -10.27 -10.25
N ALA A 56 11.37 -11.28 -9.40
CA ALA A 56 12.32 -11.45 -8.31
C ALA A 56 13.79 -11.57 -8.78
N PRO A 57 14.12 -12.27 -9.89
CA PRO A 57 15.49 -12.32 -10.40
C PRO A 57 16.07 -10.94 -10.76
N LEU A 58 15.23 -9.98 -11.13
CA LEU A 58 15.64 -8.64 -11.54
C LEU A 58 15.78 -7.65 -10.37
N ASN A 59 15.40 -8.04 -9.15
CA ASN A 59 15.36 -7.10 -8.03
C ASN A 59 16.76 -6.58 -7.66
N ARG A 60 17.72 -7.47 -7.47
CA ARG A 60 19.07 -7.09 -7.09
C ARG A 60 19.84 -6.41 -8.23
N SER A 61 19.85 -7.00 -9.42
CA SER A 61 20.52 -6.41 -10.59
C SER A 61 19.95 -5.04 -10.92
N GLY A 62 18.63 -4.87 -10.77
CA GLY A 62 17.96 -3.58 -10.94
C GLY A 62 18.39 -2.52 -9.93
N ASP A 63 18.56 -2.88 -8.65
CA ASP A 63 19.10 -1.95 -7.63
C ASP A 63 20.56 -1.58 -7.88
N GLU A 64 21.37 -2.54 -8.33
CA GLU A 64 22.80 -2.32 -8.63
C GLU A 64 23.00 -1.43 -9.85
N GLU A 65 22.24 -1.61 -10.92
CA GLU A 65 22.30 -0.81 -12.14
C GLU A 65 21.59 0.55 -11.98
N GLY A 66 20.37 0.53 -11.43
CA GLY A 66 19.49 1.69 -11.31
C GLY A 66 18.95 2.20 -12.66
N ALA A 67 17.89 3.00 -12.60
CA ALA A 67 17.41 3.74 -13.76
C ALA A 67 18.41 4.85 -14.13
N GLN A 68 18.59 5.11 -15.43
CA GLN A 68 19.57 6.07 -15.94
C GLN A 68 18.90 7.11 -16.82
N TRP A 69 19.27 8.37 -16.63
CA TRP A 69 18.79 9.49 -17.43
C TRP A 69 19.90 10.00 -18.36
N GLN A 70 19.56 10.22 -19.62
CA GLN A 70 20.43 10.84 -20.59
C GLN A 70 19.60 11.63 -21.60
N ASP A 71 19.91 12.91 -21.77
CA ASP A 71 19.33 13.80 -22.80
C ASP A 71 17.79 13.78 -22.84
N GLY A 72 17.15 13.76 -21.67
CA GLY A 72 15.69 13.76 -21.53
C GLY A 72 15.02 12.40 -21.63
N ALA A 73 15.76 11.33 -21.93
CA ALA A 73 15.29 9.95 -21.93
C ALA A 73 15.70 9.21 -20.66
N VAL A 74 14.89 8.27 -20.22
CA VAL A 74 15.19 7.37 -19.12
C VAL A 74 15.26 5.93 -19.64
N ARG A 75 16.35 5.25 -19.29
CA ARG A 75 16.55 3.83 -19.53
C ARG A 75 16.39 3.08 -18.21
N THR A 76 15.51 2.09 -18.18
CA THR A 76 15.38 1.15 -17.08
C THR A 76 16.52 0.12 -17.08
N PRO A 77 16.79 -0.57 -15.95
CA PRO A 77 17.81 -1.61 -15.90
C PRO A 77 17.56 -2.75 -16.89
N ALA A 78 18.64 -3.44 -17.25
CA ALA A 78 18.59 -4.60 -18.14
C ALA A 78 17.57 -5.64 -17.67
N GLY A 79 16.77 -6.17 -18.62
CA GLY A 79 15.71 -7.15 -18.37
C GLY A 79 14.37 -6.56 -17.94
N PHE A 80 14.30 -5.30 -17.50
CA PHE A 80 13.03 -4.68 -17.07
C PHE A 80 12.04 -4.53 -18.23
N ARG A 81 12.52 -4.14 -19.40
CA ARG A 81 11.67 -3.94 -20.58
C ARG A 81 11.03 -5.23 -21.06
N GLU A 82 11.80 -6.29 -21.14
CA GLU A 82 11.31 -7.63 -21.52
C GLU A 82 10.35 -8.19 -20.48
N ALA A 83 10.68 -8.01 -19.18
CA ALA A 83 9.80 -8.43 -18.09
C ALA A 83 8.48 -7.66 -18.11
N TYR A 84 8.53 -6.36 -18.37
CA TYR A 84 7.32 -5.54 -18.45
C TYR A 84 6.44 -5.93 -19.64
N ALA A 85 7.01 -6.22 -20.80
CA ALA A 85 6.27 -6.71 -21.96
C ALA A 85 5.51 -8.01 -21.63
N THR A 86 6.20 -9.01 -21.05
CA THR A 86 5.59 -10.27 -20.62
C THR A 86 4.50 -10.04 -19.56
N TYR A 87 4.75 -9.15 -18.60
CA TYR A 87 3.78 -8.76 -17.58
C TYR A 87 2.52 -8.12 -18.18
N ALA A 88 2.68 -7.20 -19.13
CA ALA A 88 1.58 -6.54 -19.83
C ALA A 88 0.78 -7.50 -20.70
N GLU A 89 1.46 -8.38 -21.47
CA GLU A 89 0.84 -9.44 -22.27
C GLU A 89 -0.02 -10.39 -21.41
N GLY A 90 0.35 -10.63 -20.15
CA GLY A 90 -0.44 -11.38 -19.17
C GLY A 90 -1.69 -10.64 -18.66
N GLY A 91 -1.91 -9.39 -19.04
CA GLY A 91 -3.08 -8.58 -18.64
C GLY A 91 -3.02 -8.04 -17.20
N TRP A 92 -1.88 -8.16 -16.53
CA TRP A 92 -1.76 -7.84 -15.11
C TRP A 92 -1.98 -6.35 -14.78
N VAL A 93 -1.68 -5.43 -15.69
CA VAL A 93 -1.96 -4.00 -15.51
C VAL A 93 -3.45 -3.72 -15.41
N GLY A 94 -4.27 -4.46 -16.17
CA GLY A 94 -5.73 -4.33 -16.22
C GLY A 94 -6.48 -5.21 -15.21
N LEU A 95 -5.83 -5.88 -14.26
CA LEU A 95 -6.43 -6.90 -13.38
C LEU A 95 -7.74 -6.45 -12.72
N THR A 96 -7.80 -5.26 -12.12
CA THR A 96 -9.02 -4.69 -11.50
C THR A 96 -9.74 -3.69 -12.40
N GLY A 97 -9.25 -3.52 -13.63
CA GLY A 97 -9.72 -2.52 -14.58
C GLY A 97 -11.16 -2.76 -15.06
N ASN A 98 -11.78 -1.70 -15.58
CA ASN A 98 -13.15 -1.74 -16.08
C ASN A 98 -13.22 -2.59 -17.37
N PRO A 99 -14.04 -3.66 -17.39
CA PRO A 99 -14.19 -4.52 -18.56
C PRO A 99 -14.73 -3.81 -19.80
N ALA A 100 -15.47 -2.71 -19.63
CA ALA A 100 -15.95 -1.93 -20.76
C ALA A 100 -14.81 -1.32 -21.61
N HIS A 101 -13.62 -1.19 -21.02
CA HIS A 101 -12.43 -0.64 -21.67
C HIS A 101 -11.25 -1.63 -21.72
N GLY A 102 -11.52 -2.95 -21.56
CA GLY A 102 -10.51 -4.01 -21.70
C GLY A 102 -9.84 -4.43 -20.39
N GLY A 103 -10.29 -3.95 -19.24
CA GLY A 103 -9.86 -4.45 -17.93
C GLY A 103 -10.49 -5.80 -17.59
N MET A 104 -9.90 -6.53 -16.64
CA MET A 104 -10.37 -7.86 -16.24
C MET A 104 -11.51 -7.83 -15.22
N GLY A 105 -11.65 -6.74 -14.45
CA GLY A 105 -12.71 -6.56 -13.45
C GLY A 105 -12.59 -7.47 -12.23
N MET A 106 -11.38 -7.91 -11.88
CA MET A 106 -11.15 -8.78 -10.73
C MET A 106 -11.35 -8.02 -9.41
N PRO A 107 -11.77 -8.71 -8.32
CA PRO A 107 -12.03 -8.10 -7.03
C PRO A 107 -10.73 -7.58 -6.38
N LYS A 108 -10.88 -6.52 -5.56
CA LYS A 108 -9.73 -5.93 -4.86
C LYS A 108 -9.18 -6.87 -3.79
N MET A 109 -10.00 -7.72 -3.18
CA MET A 109 -9.53 -8.77 -2.26
C MET A 109 -8.47 -9.69 -2.86
N LEU A 110 -8.60 -10.02 -4.16
CA LEU A 110 -7.62 -10.82 -4.88
C LEU A 110 -6.41 -9.95 -5.29
N ALA A 111 -6.65 -8.74 -5.78
CA ALA A 111 -5.61 -7.85 -6.27
C ALA A 111 -4.59 -7.46 -5.18
N VAL A 112 -5.01 -7.27 -3.93
CA VAL A 112 -4.07 -6.95 -2.83
C VAL A 112 -3.10 -8.08 -2.54
N GLN A 113 -3.48 -9.35 -2.76
CA GLN A 113 -2.56 -10.49 -2.65
C GLN A 113 -1.48 -10.44 -3.74
N PHE A 114 -1.90 -10.14 -4.96
CA PHE A 114 -0.98 -9.98 -6.08
C PHE A 114 -0.03 -8.77 -5.89
N GLU A 115 -0.55 -7.63 -5.43
CA GLU A 115 0.28 -6.45 -5.12
C GLU A 115 1.34 -6.77 -4.06
N GLU A 116 1.01 -7.54 -3.02
CA GLU A 116 1.99 -8.00 -2.03
C GLU A 116 3.09 -8.86 -2.67
N MET A 117 2.70 -9.83 -3.53
CA MET A 117 3.68 -10.66 -4.25
C MET A 117 4.62 -9.82 -5.12
N MET A 118 4.08 -8.81 -5.82
CA MET A 118 4.86 -7.91 -6.65
C MET A 118 5.90 -7.13 -5.84
N TYR A 119 5.47 -6.49 -4.75
CA TYR A 119 6.37 -5.71 -3.91
C TYR A 119 7.41 -6.56 -3.18
N ALA A 120 7.05 -7.79 -2.79
CA ALA A 120 7.99 -8.75 -2.23
C ALA A 120 9.06 -9.19 -3.25
N ALA A 121 8.64 -9.38 -4.50
CA ALA A 121 9.52 -9.79 -5.59
C ALA A 121 10.43 -8.66 -6.08
N ASN A 122 9.88 -7.47 -6.35
CA ASN A 122 10.63 -6.33 -6.89
C ASN A 122 9.88 -5.01 -6.68
N ALA A 123 10.15 -4.32 -5.59
CA ALA A 123 9.48 -3.07 -5.25
C ALA A 123 9.66 -1.97 -6.31
N SER A 124 10.83 -1.88 -6.93
CA SER A 124 11.11 -0.88 -7.98
C SER A 124 10.27 -1.09 -9.23
N PHE A 125 10.14 -2.35 -9.67
CA PHE A 125 9.34 -2.71 -10.85
C PHE A 125 7.85 -2.45 -10.59
N SER A 126 7.37 -2.83 -9.41
CA SER A 126 5.95 -2.74 -9.04
C SER A 126 5.40 -1.32 -9.15
N LEU A 127 6.19 -0.31 -8.85
CA LEU A 127 5.78 1.10 -8.91
C LEU A 127 5.39 1.56 -10.32
N TYR A 128 5.97 1.01 -11.38
CA TYR A 128 5.57 1.36 -12.75
C TYR A 128 4.14 0.88 -13.05
N SER A 129 3.79 -0.31 -12.55
CA SER A 129 2.48 -0.91 -12.79
C SER A 129 1.40 -0.30 -11.88
N THR A 130 1.68 -0.11 -10.59
CA THR A 130 0.68 0.41 -9.64
C THR A 130 0.28 1.84 -9.96
N LEU A 131 1.24 2.72 -10.31
CA LEU A 131 0.92 4.08 -10.75
C LEU A 131 0.04 4.10 -12.01
N SER A 132 0.29 3.18 -12.95
CA SER A 132 -0.56 3.03 -14.14
C SER A 132 -1.98 2.59 -13.77
N ALA A 133 -2.13 1.61 -12.86
CA ALA A 133 -3.43 1.16 -12.39
C ALA A 133 -4.20 2.29 -11.65
N GLY A 134 -3.52 3.07 -10.82
CA GLY A 134 -4.09 4.23 -10.14
C GLY A 134 -4.56 5.31 -11.12
N ALA A 135 -3.76 5.60 -12.17
CA ALA A 135 -4.14 6.56 -13.20
C ALA A 135 -5.37 6.09 -14.00
N CYS A 136 -5.43 4.80 -14.35
CA CYS A 136 -6.60 4.20 -14.99
C CYS A 136 -7.86 4.37 -14.12
N LEU A 137 -7.75 4.12 -12.82
CA LEU A 137 -8.87 4.24 -11.89
C LEU A 137 -9.42 5.68 -11.80
N ALA A 138 -8.53 6.68 -11.75
CA ALA A 138 -8.93 8.08 -11.75
C ALA A 138 -9.57 8.50 -13.08
N LEU A 139 -9.02 8.04 -14.20
CA LEU A 139 -9.57 8.33 -15.53
C LEU A 139 -10.92 7.64 -15.74
N ASP A 140 -11.08 6.39 -15.33
CA ASP A 140 -12.36 5.65 -15.41
C ASP A 140 -13.45 6.33 -14.56
N ALA A 141 -13.10 6.82 -13.38
CA ALA A 141 -14.06 7.47 -12.49
C ALA A 141 -14.47 8.90 -12.92
N HIS A 142 -13.55 9.67 -13.49
CA HIS A 142 -13.72 11.12 -13.68
C HIS A 142 -13.53 11.60 -15.11
N GLY A 143 -12.96 10.81 -16.00
CA GLY A 143 -12.76 11.16 -17.41
C GLY A 143 -14.07 11.25 -18.19
N SER A 144 -14.10 12.09 -19.24
CA SER A 144 -15.16 12.03 -20.23
C SER A 144 -15.14 10.70 -20.97
N GLU A 145 -16.26 10.28 -21.54
CA GLU A 145 -16.32 9.05 -22.35
C GLU A 145 -15.33 9.06 -23.53
N GLU A 146 -15.07 10.24 -24.10
CA GLU A 146 -14.07 10.42 -25.13
C GLU A 146 -12.67 10.09 -24.61
N LEU A 147 -12.28 10.63 -23.45
CA LEU A 147 -10.98 10.36 -22.83
C LEU A 147 -10.84 8.89 -22.42
N LYS A 148 -11.88 8.30 -21.83
CA LYS A 148 -11.89 6.89 -21.44
C LYS A 148 -11.67 5.98 -22.66
N ASN A 149 -12.46 6.16 -23.71
CA ASN A 149 -12.39 5.34 -24.93
C ASN A 149 -11.05 5.49 -25.66
N ARG A 150 -10.42 6.68 -25.61
CA ARG A 150 -9.15 6.96 -26.27
C ARG A 150 -7.94 6.41 -25.52
N TYR A 151 -7.94 6.42 -24.17
CA TYR A 151 -6.74 6.13 -23.39
C TYR A 151 -6.81 4.82 -22.61
N LEU A 152 -7.95 4.47 -21.98
CA LEU A 152 -8.03 3.32 -21.08
C LEU A 152 -7.70 1.98 -21.73
N PRO A 153 -8.12 1.66 -22.99
CA PRO A 153 -7.80 0.36 -23.58
C PRO A 153 -6.29 0.09 -23.63
N ASN A 154 -5.50 1.06 -24.09
CA ASN A 154 -4.04 0.92 -24.16
C ASN A 154 -3.37 0.97 -22.78
N MET A 155 -3.95 1.71 -21.82
CA MET A 155 -3.45 1.75 -20.45
C MET A 155 -3.71 0.42 -19.72
N TYR A 156 -4.90 -0.19 -19.86
CA TYR A 156 -5.19 -1.52 -19.30
C TYR A 156 -4.40 -2.64 -19.97
N ALA A 157 -4.14 -2.52 -21.28
CA ALA A 157 -3.26 -3.46 -21.99
C ALA A 157 -1.78 -3.32 -21.56
N GLY A 158 -1.41 -2.27 -20.81
CA GLY A 158 -0.03 -2.00 -20.42
C GLY A 158 0.87 -1.45 -21.53
N THR A 159 0.34 -1.19 -22.73
CA THR A 159 1.10 -0.55 -23.83
C THR A 159 1.38 0.93 -23.56
N TRP A 160 0.53 1.58 -22.75
CA TRP A 160 0.72 2.93 -22.26
C TRP A 160 0.71 2.94 -20.74
N ALA A 161 1.65 3.69 -20.15
CA ALA A 161 1.74 3.87 -18.70
C ALA A 161 0.96 5.08 -18.22
N GLY A 162 0.67 5.12 -16.92
CA GLY A 162 0.15 6.28 -16.22
C GLY A 162 1.16 6.85 -15.22
N SER A 163 1.06 8.14 -14.93
CA SER A 163 1.82 8.78 -13.85
C SER A 163 1.00 9.84 -13.13
N MET A 164 1.41 10.17 -11.90
CA MET A 164 0.77 11.15 -11.04
C MET A 164 1.67 12.37 -10.83
N CYS A 165 1.27 13.55 -11.32
CA CYS A 165 2.07 14.77 -11.34
C CYS A 165 1.48 15.85 -10.42
N LEU A 166 1.77 15.77 -9.11
CA LEU A 166 1.26 16.67 -8.07
C LEU A 166 2.32 17.65 -7.58
N THR A 167 3.41 17.10 -7.03
CA THR A 167 4.41 17.79 -6.24
C THR A 167 5.24 18.77 -7.07
N GLU A 168 5.48 19.95 -6.51
CA GLU A 168 6.39 20.96 -7.05
C GLU A 168 7.50 21.25 -6.02
N PRO A 169 8.64 21.88 -6.41
CA PRO A 169 9.76 22.11 -5.51
C PRO A 169 9.43 22.82 -4.19
N HIS A 170 8.36 23.60 -4.17
CA HIS A 170 7.89 24.36 -3.00
C HIS A 170 6.54 23.87 -2.47
N ALA A 171 5.93 22.84 -3.06
CA ALA A 171 4.59 22.35 -2.75
C ALA A 171 4.57 20.82 -2.73
N GLY A 172 4.78 20.24 -1.56
CA GLY A 172 4.68 18.79 -1.33
C GLY A 172 3.39 18.45 -0.59
N THR A 173 3.38 18.59 0.72
CA THR A 173 2.20 18.34 1.57
C THR A 173 1.09 19.36 1.31
N ASP A 174 1.42 20.65 1.21
CA ASP A 174 0.46 21.70 0.85
C ASP A 174 0.41 21.90 -0.67
N LEU A 175 -0.53 21.22 -1.32
CA LEU A 175 -0.80 21.38 -2.75
C LEU A 175 -1.54 22.70 -3.07
N GLY A 176 -2.07 23.40 -2.08
CA GLY A 176 -2.74 24.68 -2.27
C GLY A 176 -1.85 25.77 -2.87
N ILE A 177 -0.55 25.62 -2.73
CA ILE A 177 0.46 26.60 -3.21
C ILE A 177 1.12 26.22 -4.54
N ILE A 178 0.65 25.18 -5.27
CA ILE A 178 1.18 24.84 -6.60
C ILE A 178 1.07 26.02 -7.57
N ARG A 179 2.03 26.10 -8.50
CA ARG A 179 2.17 27.17 -9.48
C ARG A 179 1.98 26.74 -10.94
N THR A 180 1.93 25.44 -11.23
CA THR A 180 1.63 24.90 -12.56
C THR A 180 0.32 25.49 -13.06
N LYS A 181 0.35 26.02 -14.30
CA LYS A 181 -0.78 26.72 -14.94
C LYS A 181 -1.37 25.87 -16.04
N ALA A 182 -2.68 26.05 -16.25
CA ALA A 182 -3.42 25.48 -17.37
C ALA A 182 -4.17 26.63 -18.09
N GLU A 183 -3.79 26.94 -19.31
CA GLU A 183 -4.37 28.02 -20.12
C GLU A 183 -5.33 27.42 -21.14
N PRO A 184 -6.64 27.76 -21.12
CA PRO A 184 -7.61 27.22 -22.05
C PRO A 184 -7.31 27.64 -23.50
N GLN A 185 -7.54 26.72 -24.45
CA GLN A 185 -7.37 26.93 -25.88
C GLN A 185 -8.72 26.91 -26.61
N ALA A 186 -8.74 27.46 -27.84
CA ALA A 186 -9.96 27.57 -28.65
C ALA A 186 -10.54 26.21 -29.08
N ASP A 187 -9.71 25.16 -29.10
CA ASP A 187 -10.11 23.78 -29.45
C ASP A 187 -10.59 22.94 -28.26
N GLY A 188 -10.72 23.55 -27.09
CA GLY A 188 -11.13 22.85 -25.86
C GLY A 188 -10.00 22.16 -25.09
N SER A 189 -8.78 22.16 -25.63
CA SER A 189 -7.58 21.71 -24.92
C SER A 189 -7.06 22.80 -23.97
N TYR A 190 -6.01 22.48 -23.23
CA TYR A 190 -5.30 23.40 -22.33
C TYR A 190 -3.81 23.35 -22.59
N ARG A 191 -3.13 24.48 -22.46
CA ARG A 191 -1.67 24.52 -22.39
C ARG A 191 -1.22 24.46 -20.94
N ILE A 192 -0.49 23.39 -20.61
CA ILE A 192 0.02 23.14 -19.27
C ILE A 192 1.49 23.59 -19.19
N SER A 193 1.78 24.47 -18.21
CA SER A 193 3.14 25.01 -18.02
C SER A 193 3.53 24.98 -16.54
N GLY A 194 4.67 24.37 -16.22
CA GLY A 194 5.22 24.25 -14.87
C GLY A 194 6.16 23.07 -14.73
N THR A 195 6.73 22.92 -13.55
CA THR A 195 7.66 21.83 -13.21
C THR A 195 7.10 21.00 -12.06
N LYS A 196 7.09 19.69 -12.24
CA LYS A 196 6.71 18.70 -11.23
C LYS A 196 7.92 17.86 -10.84
N ILE A 197 8.07 17.57 -9.56
CA ILE A 197 9.19 16.79 -9.02
C ILE A 197 8.69 15.51 -8.35
N PHE A 198 9.61 14.56 -8.17
CA PHE A 198 9.35 13.25 -7.56
C PHE A 198 8.29 12.42 -8.31
N ILE A 199 8.29 12.52 -9.65
CA ILE A 199 7.30 11.83 -10.48
C ILE A 199 7.79 10.43 -10.81
N THR A 200 7.21 9.43 -10.16
CA THR A 200 7.48 8.00 -10.42
C THR A 200 7.04 7.65 -11.84
N GLY A 201 7.96 7.08 -12.61
CA GLY A 201 7.68 6.66 -13.99
C GLY A 201 7.28 7.80 -14.93
N GLY A 202 7.60 9.06 -14.60
CA GLY A 202 7.29 10.21 -15.45
C GLY A 202 7.96 10.16 -16.82
N GLU A 203 9.12 9.50 -16.91
CA GLU A 203 9.78 9.08 -18.15
C GLU A 203 10.36 7.67 -17.94
N GLN A 204 10.24 6.82 -18.94
CA GLN A 204 10.74 5.44 -18.93
C GLN A 204 10.66 4.85 -20.35
N ASP A 205 11.31 3.70 -20.57
CA ASP A 205 11.41 3.00 -21.85
C ASP A 205 10.60 1.67 -21.89
N LEU A 206 9.69 1.46 -20.93
CA LEU A 206 8.87 0.25 -20.82
C LEU A 206 7.65 0.27 -21.74
N THR A 207 7.11 1.47 -22.02
CA THR A 207 5.84 1.65 -22.74
C THR A 207 5.98 2.64 -23.91
N GLU A 208 5.07 2.55 -24.88
CA GLU A 208 5.06 3.43 -26.05
C GLU A 208 4.65 4.86 -25.74
N ASN A 209 3.76 5.05 -24.76
CA ASN A 209 3.28 6.35 -24.31
C ASN A 209 3.17 6.41 -22.78
N ILE A 210 3.15 7.61 -22.23
CA ILE A 210 2.94 7.86 -20.81
C ILE A 210 1.84 8.92 -20.67
N ILE A 211 0.83 8.62 -19.87
CA ILE A 211 -0.32 9.48 -19.64
C ILE A 211 -0.18 10.11 -18.25
N HIS A 212 0.18 11.39 -18.24
CA HIS A 212 0.39 12.14 -17.00
C HIS A 212 -0.93 12.73 -16.50
N LEU A 213 -1.31 12.43 -15.26
CA LEU A 213 -2.39 13.11 -14.57
C LEU A 213 -1.82 14.29 -13.77
N VAL A 214 -2.06 15.51 -14.24
CA VAL A 214 -1.36 16.72 -13.79
C VAL A 214 -2.30 17.66 -13.04
N LEU A 215 -1.95 18.03 -11.81
CA LEU A 215 -2.63 19.10 -11.07
C LEU A 215 -2.11 20.48 -11.50
N ALA A 216 -3.01 21.33 -11.92
CA ALA A 216 -2.71 22.70 -12.34
C ALA A 216 -3.85 23.67 -11.99
N LYS A 217 -3.58 24.97 -12.08
CA LYS A 217 -4.56 26.05 -11.85
C LYS A 217 -4.86 26.82 -13.13
N LEU A 218 -6.13 27.14 -13.33
CA LEU A 218 -6.54 28.07 -14.36
C LEU A 218 -6.19 29.51 -13.97
N PRO A 219 -6.13 30.46 -14.94
CA PRO A 219 -5.77 31.88 -14.66
C PRO A 219 -6.63 32.52 -13.57
N ASP A 220 -7.95 32.27 -13.59
CA ASP A 220 -8.91 32.88 -12.66
C ASP A 220 -9.36 31.91 -11.54
N ALA A 221 -8.53 30.90 -11.25
CA ALA A 221 -8.87 29.89 -10.24
C ALA A 221 -8.88 30.48 -8.81
N PRO A 222 -9.78 30.03 -7.94
CA PRO A 222 -9.75 30.38 -6.52
C PRO A 222 -8.38 30.07 -5.87
N ALA A 223 -8.00 30.87 -4.87
CA ALA A 223 -6.77 30.64 -4.12
C ALA A 223 -6.81 29.32 -3.34
N GLY A 224 -5.62 28.75 -3.08
CA GLY A 224 -5.47 27.52 -2.30
C GLY A 224 -5.86 26.26 -3.07
N SER A 225 -6.18 25.20 -2.35
CA SER A 225 -6.52 23.89 -2.92
C SER A 225 -7.85 23.87 -3.69
N ARG A 226 -8.75 24.82 -3.41
CA ARG A 226 -10.06 24.94 -4.09
C ARG A 226 -9.98 25.37 -5.55
N GLY A 227 -8.82 25.88 -6.01
CA GLY A 227 -8.59 26.29 -7.39
C GLY A 227 -7.83 25.27 -8.24
N ILE A 228 -7.64 24.07 -7.73
CA ILE A 228 -6.87 23.03 -8.43
C ILE A 228 -7.79 22.23 -9.36
N SER A 229 -7.38 22.10 -10.63
CA SER A 229 -8.01 21.24 -11.63
C SER A 229 -7.06 20.10 -12.03
N LEU A 230 -7.62 19.02 -12.58
CA LEU A 230 -6.88 17.86 -13.03
C LEU A 230 -6.87 17.78 -14.55
N PHE A 231 -5.69 17.52 -15.12
CA PHE A 231 -5.51 17.42 -16.57
C PHE A 231 -4.80 16.13 -16.95
N LEU A 232 -5.27 15.51 -18.03
CA LEU A 232 -4.59 14.42 -18.74
C LEU A 232 -3.64 15.04 -19.76
N VAL A 233 -2.35 14.69 -19.67
CA VAL A 233 -1.30 15.20 -20.56
C VAL A 233 -0.50 14.00 -21.07
N PRO A 234 -0.68 13.56 -22.32
CA PRO A 234 0.09 12.44 -22.87
C PRO A 234 1.50 12.87 -23.27
N LYS A 235 2.47 11.95 -23.18
CA LYS A 235 3.85 12.13 -23.68
C LYS A 235 3.88 12.29 -25.20
N PHE A 236 3.12 11.48 -25.92
CA PHE A 236 2.83 11.61 -27.34
C PHE A 236 1.36 11.89 -27.53
N LEU A 237 1.02 12.85 -28.37
CA LEU A 237 -0.36 13.15 -28.70
C LEU A 237 -1.01 11.93 -29.38
N VAL A 238 -2.30 11.76 -29.15
CA VAL A 238 -3.06 10.62 -29.69
C VAL A 238 -4.10 11.13 -30.65
N GLY A 239 -4.07 10.65 -31.89
CA GLY A 239 -5.05 10.97 -32.92
C GLY A 239 -6.44 10.40 -32.63
N ASP A 240 -7.44 10.81 -33.39
CA ASP A 240 -8.81 10.29 -33.26
C ASP A 240 -8.92 8.80 -33.65
N ASP A 241 -7.97 8.30 -34.43
CA ASP A 241 -7.79 6.91 -34.80
C ASP A 241 -7.04 6.06 -33.74
N GLY A 242 -6.62 6.69 -32.63
CA GLY A 242 -5.84 6.06 -31.57
C GLY A 242 -4.33 5.94 -31.87
N ALA A 243 -3.87 6.41 -33.04
CA ALA A 243 -2.46 6.36 -33.39
C ALA A 243 -1.62 7.41 -32.63
N LEU A 244 -0.37 7.06 -32.34
CA LEU A 244 0.59 7.99 -31.74
C LEU A 244 0.99 9.07 -32.75
N GLY A 245 0.85 10.33 -32.35
CA GLY A 245 1.20 11.50 -33.11
C GLY A 245 2.53 12.14 -32.67
N ALA A 246 2.59 13.45 -32.76
CA ALA A 246 3.77 14.23 -32.38
C ALA A 246 4.07 14.13 -30.87
N ARG A 247 5.35 14.26 -30.52
CA ARG A 247 5.75 14.40 -29.11
C ARG A 247 5.17 15.69 -28.54
N ASN A 248 4.54 15.57 -27.38
CA ASN A 248 4.01 16.71 -26.65
C ASN A 248 5.13 17.51 -25.98
N ALA A 249 4.87 18.75 -25.61
CA ALA A 249 5.83 19.64 -24.95
C ALA A 249 5.99 19.31 -23.45
N VAL A 250 6.25 18.03 -23.16
CA VAL A 250 6.57 17.51 -21.83
C VAL A 250 7.87 16.70 -21.89
N HIS A 251 8.80 16.97 -20.96
CA HIS A 251 10.09 16.30 -20.95
C HIS A 251 10.64 16.12 -19.53
N CYS A 252 11.42 15.06 -19.40
CA CYS A 252 12.15 14.76 -18.17
C CYS A 252 13.45 15.56 -18.12
N GLY A 253 13.56 16.47 -17.16
CA GLY A 253 14.77 17.28 -16.95
C GLY A 253 15.89 16.54 -16.24
N SER A 254 15.54 15.62 -15.34
CA SER A 254 16.46 14.78 -14.57
C SER A 254 15.71 13.67 -13.85
N ILE A 255 16.46 12.74 -13.25
CA ILE A 255 15.93 11.79 -12.25
C ILE A 255 16.66 11.95 -10.94
N GLU A 256 16.02 11.53 -9.84
CA GLU A 256 16.58 11.61 -8.50
C GLU A 256 17.52 10.42 -8.20
N HIS A 257 18.64 10.71 -7.54
CA HIS A 257 19.56 9.70 -7.00
C HIS A 257 19.12 9.31 -5.59
N LYS A 258 18.54 8.12 -5.45
CA LYS A 258 17.80 7.72 -4.25
C LYS A 258 18.56 6.72 -3.37
N MET A 259 18.16 6.64 -2.11
CA MET A 259 18.62 5.64 -1.15
C MET A 259 18.26 4.21 -1.60
N GLY A 260 17.02 3.99 -2.02
CA GLY A 260 16.47 2.70 -2.46
C GLY A 260 15.58 2.86 -3.69
N ILE A 261 14.88 1.78 -4.07
CA ILE A 261 14.04 1.71 -5.28
C ILE A 261 14.74 2.29 -6.52
N LYS A 262 16.04 2.00 -6.67
CA LYS A 262 16.89 2.67 -7.65
C LYS A 262 16.52 2.36 -9.10
N ALA A 263 15.92 1.19 -9.33
CA ALA A 263 15.45 0.78 -10.66
C ALA A 263 14.14 1.48 -11.08
N SER A 264 13.42 2.12 -10.14
CA SER A 264 12.26 2.96 -10.44
C SER A 264 12.70 4.39 -10.68
N ALA A 265 12.46 4.93 -11.89
CA ALA A 265 12.78 6.31 -12.21
C ALA A 265 11.86 7.27 -11.43
N THR A 266 12.47 8.23 -10.74
CA THR A 266 11.77 9.31 -10.04
C THR A 266 12.15 10.61 -10.70
N CYS A 267 11.25 11.19 -11.49
CA CYS A 267 11.56 12.20 -12.50
C CYS A 267 11.23 13.63 -12.05
N VAL A 268 11.99 14.58 -12.58
CA VAL A 268 11.62 15.99 -12.67
C VAL A 268 11.00 16.22 -14.04
N MET A 269 9.69 16.52 -14.08
CA MET A 269 8.93 16.69 -15.32
C MET A 269 8.66 18.17 -15.60
N ASN A 270 9.07 18.64 -16.78
CA ASN A 270 8.85 20.00 -17.25
C ASN A 270 7.74 20.00 -18.31
N PHE A 271 6.75 20.84 -18.11
CA PHE A 271 5.63 21.08 -19.02
C PHE A 271 5.81 22.49 -19.60
N ASP A 272 6.08 22.59 -20.89
CA ASP A 272 6.40 23.85 -21.57
C ASP A 272 5.31 24.23 -22.58
N GLY A 273 4.09 24.41 -22.08
CA GLY A 273 2.91 24.60 -22.90
C GLY A 273 2.38 23.27 -23.48
N ALA A 274 2.55 22.18 -22.74
CA ALA A 274 2.07 20.86 -23.15
C ALA A 274 0.55 20.83 -23.33
N SER A 275 0.08 20.21 -24.40
CA SER A 275 -1.37 20.02 -24.64
C SER A 275 -1.93 19.01 -23.65
N GLY A 276 -3.06 19.39 -23.02
CA GLY A 276 -3.74 18.53 -22.05
C GLY A 276 -5.26 18.74 -22.09
N TRP A 277 -5.99 17.83 -21.47
CA TRP A 277 -7.45 17.81 -21.42
C TRP A 277 -7.94 17.71 -19.98
N LEU A 278 -8.99 18.44 -19.67
CA LEU A 278 -9.59 18.44 -18.32
C LEU A 278 -10.14 17.04 -17.96
N VAL A 279 -9.81 16.57 -16.78
CA VAL A 279 -10.39 15.36 -16.18
C VAL A 279 -11.31 15.77 -15.03
N GLY A 280 -12.58 15.43 -15.14
CA GLY A 280 -13.60 15.87 -14.18
C GLY A 280 -14.02 17.32 -14.36
N GLU A 281 -14.29 18.01 -13.26
CA GLU A 281 -14.78 19.38 -13.25
C GLU A 281 -13.68 20.40 -12.94
N VAL A 282 -13.81 21.61 -13.50
CA VAL A 282 -12.95 22.75 -13.17
C VAL A 282 -12.95 23.01 -11.65
N ASN A 283 -11.78 23.25 -11.08
CA ASN A 283 -11.56 23.51 -9.65
C ASN A 283 -11.94 22.34 -8.69
N LYS A 284 -12.15 21.14 -9.23
CA LYS A 284 -12.35 19.90 -8.45
C LYS A 284 -11.29 18.83 -8.70
N GLY A 285 -10.17 19.22 -9.29
CA GLY A 285 -9.11 18.31 -9.68
C GLY A 285 -8.47 17.59 -8.50
N LEU A 286 -8.37 18.21 -7.34
CA LEU A 286 -7.83 17.55 -6.15
C LEU A 286 -8.77 16.42 -5.67
N ALA A 287 -10.09 16.63 -5.71
CA ALA A 287 -11.06 15.59 -5.36
C ALA A 287 -11.01 14.41 -6.36
N ALA A 288 -10.87 14.69 -7.66
CA ALA A 288 -10.69 13.65 -8.67
C ALA A 288 -9.37 12.89 -8.49
N MET A 289 -8.29 13.58 -8.17
CA MET A 289 -6.98 12.96 -7.91
C MET A 289 -6.98 12.09 -6.63
N PHE A 290 -7.83 12.38 -5.64
CA PHE A 290 -7.94 11.53 -4.44
C PHE A 290 -8.36 10.09 -4.78
N THR A 291 -9.04 9.85 -5.89
CA THR A 291 -9.36 8.48 -6.35
C THR A 291 -8.07 7.69 -6.60
N MET A 292 -7.11 8.25 -7.32
CA MET A 292 -5.79 7.64 -7.52
C MET A 292 -4.99 7.61 -6.22
N MET A 293 -4.93 8.70 -5.47
CA MET A 293 -4.16 8.79 -4.23
C MET A 293 -4.62 7.78 -3.17
N ASN A 294 -5.92 7.53 -3.03
CA ASN A 294 -6.40 6.53 -2.06
C ASN A 294 -6.04 5.10 -2.47
N TYR A 295 -6.06 4.82 -3.78
CA TYR A 295 -5.55 3.56 -4.31
C TYR A 295 -4.05 3.41 -4.00
N GLU A 296 -3.25 4.44 -4.31
CA GLU A 296 -1.81 4.43 -4.08
C GLU A 296 -1.47 4.32 -2.59
N ARG A 297 -2.21 4.96 -1.70
CA ARG A 297 -2.01 4.83 -0.25
C ARG A 297 -2.10 3.38 0.23
N LEU A 298 -3.10 2.64 -0.23
CA LEU A 298 -3.22 1.22 0.10
C LEU A 298 -2.07 0.42 -0.54
N SER A 299 -1.77 0.64 -1.81
CA SER A 299 -0.70 -0.03 -2.55
C SER A 299 0.68 0.20 -1.89
N ILE A 300 0.96 1.44 -1.46
CA ILE A 300 2.19 1.76 -0.72
C ILE A 300 2.22 1.12 0.68
N GLY A 301 1.07 1.02 1.34
CA GLY A 301 0.96 0.20 2.55
C GLY A 301 1.39 -1.24 2.28
N ILE A 302 0.88 -1.83 1.20
CA ILE A 302 1.21 -3.20 0.77
C ILE A 302 2.69 -3.33 0.39
N GLN A 303 3.35 -2.30 -0.14
CA GLN A 303 4.81 -2.29 -0.31
C GLN A 303 5.54 -2.59 1.01
N GLY A 304 5.07 -2.01 2.12
CA GLY A 304 5.61 -2.31 3.45
C GLY A 304 5.51 -3.79 3.80
N ILE A 305 4.35 -4.41 3.54
CA ILE A 305 4.10 -5.84 3.79
C ILE A 305 4.96 -6.72 2.86
N GLY A 306 5.01 -6.40 1.57
CA GLY A 306 5.78 -7.17 0.58
C GLY A 306 7.28 -7.18 0.89
N CYS A 307 7.87 -6.02 1.19
CA CYS A 307 9.28 -5.95 1.62
C CYS A 307 9.52 -6.74 2.93
N ALA A 308 8.57 -6.68 3.88
CA ALA A 308 8.64 -7.45 5.13
C ALA A 308 8.57 -8.96 4.89
N GLU A 309 7.71 -9.42 3.98
CA GLU A 309 7.59 -10.84 3.60
C GLU A 309 8.91 -11.37 3.02
N MET A 310 9.50 -10.67 2.06
CA MET A 310 10.79 -11.07 1.49
C MET A 310 11.91 -11.10 2.54
N SER A 311 11.93 -10.08 3.43
CA SER A 311 12.89 -10.02 4.53
C SER A 311 12.71 -11.18 5.50
N TYR A 312 11.46 -11.52 5.84
CA TYR A 312 11.11 -12.62 6.73
C TYR A 312 11.55 -13.98 6.15
N GLN A 313 11.20 -14.27 4.89
CA GLN A 313 11.60 -15.52 4.23
C GLN A 313 13.12 -15.69 4.23
N SER A 314 13.84 -14.64 3.87
CA SER A 314 15.30 -14.61 3.87
C SER A 314 15.88 -14.84 5.27
N ALA A 315 15.32 -14.17 6.29
CA ALA A 315 15.77 -14.28 7.67
C ALA A 315 15.54 -15.68 8.26
N VAL A 316 14.38 -16.30 7.94
CA VAL A 316 14.07 -17.68 8.36
C VAL A 316 15.05 -18.68 7.74
N ALA A 317 15.30 -18.57 6.42
CA ALA A 317 16.25 -19.44 5.72
C ALA A 317 17.65 -19.33 6.32
N TYR A 318 18.14 -18.10 6.48
CA TYR A 318 19.44 -17.85 7.10
C TYR A 318 19.52 -18.39 8.54
N ALA A 319 18.50 -18.17 9.36
CA ALA A 319 18.51 -18.60 10.76
C ALA A 319 18.50 -20.13 10.93
N ARG A 320 17.96 -20.87 9.96
CA ARG A 320 18.00 -22.34 9.93
C ARG A 320 19.38 -22.91 9.57
N GLU A 321 20.16 -22.18 8.79
CA GLU A 321 21.46 -22.64 8.28
C GLU A 321 22.65 -22.14 9.10
N ARG A 322 22.58 -20.89 9.60
CA ARG A 322 23.64 -20.24 10.34
C ARG A 322 23.88 -20.91 11.70
N LEU A 323 25.05 -21.41 11.92
CA LEU A 323 25.44 -22.06 13.19
C LEU A 323 26.21 -21.09 14.07
N GLN A 324 25.73 -20.82 15.30
CA GLN A 324 26.43 -20.05 16.33
C GLN A 324 25.95 -20.45 17.72
N SER A 325 26.88 -20.69 18.64
CA SER A 325 26.60 -21.03 20.03
C SER A 325 25.78 -22.33 20.21
N ARG A 326 25.24 -22.57 21.40
CA ARG A 326 24.36 -23.71 21.73
C ARG A 326 23.04 -23.18 22.30
N ALA A 327 21.99 -23.93 22.07
CA ALA A 327 20.68 -23.61 22.67
C ALA A 327 20.79 -23.58 24.21
N PRO A 328 20.05 -22.68 24.90
CA PRO A 328 20.05 -22.61 26.38
C PRO A 328 19.65 -23.93 27.06
N THR A 329 18.91 -24.78 26.36
CA THR A 329 18.44 -26.09 26.84
C THR A 329 19.39 -27.24 26.55
N GLY A 330 20.57 -26.96 25.99
CA GLY A 330 21.59 -27.92 25.56
C GLY A 330 21.61 -28.12 24.05
N PRO A 331 22.65 -28.84 23.52
CA PRO A 331 22.85 -29.00 22.09
C PRO A 331 21.67 -29.63 21.36
N VAL A 332 21.17 -28.97 20.33
CA VAL A 332 20.11 -29.46 19.41
C VAL A 332 20.74 -30.22 18.24
N ALA A 333 21.72 -29.63 17.55
CA ALA A 333 22.49 -30.26 16.49
C ALA A 333 23.76 -30.87 17.07
N ARG A 334 23.63 -32.05 17.66
CA ARG A 334 24.74 -32.72 18.42
C ARG A 334 25.92 -33.11 17.55
N ASP A 335 25.69 -33.34 16.27
CA ASP A 335 26.68 -33.70 15.25
C ASP A 335 27.46 -32.49 14.69
N LYS A 336 27.03 -31.26 15.02
CA LYS A 336 27.64 -30.02 14.55
C LYS A 336 28.38 -29.27 15.67
N ALA A 337 29.32 -28.40 15.29
CA ALA A 337 30.10 -27.60 16.24
C ALA A 337 29.28 -26.57 17.02
N ALA A 338 28.15 -26.13 16.45
CA ALA A 338 27.20 -25.19 17.05
C ALA A 338 25.77 -25.52 16.60
N ASP A 339 24.79 -24.91 17.23
CA ASP A 339 23.39 -25.04 16.81
C ASP A 339 22.99 -23.96 15.77
N PRO A 340 21.96 -24.20 14.92
CA PRO A 340 21.35 -23.17 14.11
C PRO A 340 20.82 -22.02 14.98
N ILE A 341 21.02 -20.77 14.53
CA ILE A 341 20.65 -19.61 15.36
C ILE A 341 19.15 -19.48 15.62
N ILE A 342 18.31 -20.16 14.84
CA ILE A 342 16.85 -20.19 15.04
C ILE A 342 16.44 -20.75 16.40
N VAL A 343 17.33 -21.49 17.10
CA VAL A 343 17.03 -22.04 18.44
C VAL A 343 17.15 -20.99 19.55
N HIS A 344 17.82 -19.84 19.29
CA HIS A 344 18.06 -18.82 20.30
C HIS A 344 16.81 -17.97 20.56
N PRO A 345 16.48 -17.67 21.83
CA PRO A 345 15.24 -16.97 22.18
C PRO A 345 15.07 -15.62 21.49
N ASP A 346 16.13 -14.81 21.35
CA ASP A 346 16.04 -13.50 20.73
C ASP A 346 15.86 -13.58 19.20
N VAL A 347 16.52 -14.53 18.54
CA VAL A 347 16.28 -14.80 17.11
C VAL A 347 14.84 -15.23 16.88
N ARG A 348 14.30 -16.11 17.74
CA ARG A 348 12.88 -16.52 17.68
C ARG A 348 11.93 -15.33 17.91
N ARG A 349 12.24 -14.44 18.85
CA ARG A 349 11.47 -13.22 19.10
C ARG A 349 11.42 -12.34 17.84
N MET A 350 12.57 -12.10 17.20
CA MET A 350 12.65 -11.32 15.96
C MET A 350 11.83 -11.95 14.84
N LEU A 351 12.03 -13.24 14.56
CA LEU A 351 11.31 -13.95 13.51
C LEU A 351 9.80 -14.03 13.77
N LEU A 352 9.37 -14.24 15.01
CA LEU A 352 7.94 -14.25 15.37
C LEU A 352 7.33 -12.84 15.27
N THR A 353 8.08 -11.79 15.59
CA THR A 353 7.62 -10.40 15.40
C THR A 353 7.41 -10.12 13.90
N MET A 354 8.39 -10.42 13.06
CA MET A 354 8.28 -10.27 11.61
C MET A 354 7.07 -11.04 11.06
N LYS A 355 6.93 -12.32 11.43
CA LYS A 355 5.82 -13.18 11.02
C LYS A 355 4.48 -12.60 11.44
N ALA A 356 4.33 -12.21 12.69
CA ALA A 356 3.07 -11.71 13.22
C ALA A 356 2.65 -10.37 12.60
N LEU A 357 3.61 -9.48 12.32
CA LEU A 357 3.34 -8.20 11.67
C LEU A 357 3.02 -8.37 10.18
N THR A 358 3.75 -9.21 9.46
CA THR A 358 3.54 -9.43 8.03
C THR A 358 2.21 -10.15 7.76
N GLU A 359 1.92 -11.24 8.46
CA GLU A 359 0.65 -11.98 8.29
C GLU A 359 -0.57 -11.17 8.77
N GLY A 360 -0.41 -10.38 9.85
CA GLY A 360 -1.43 -9.43 10.30
C GLY A 360 -1.70 -8.34 9.26
N GLY A 361 -0.66 -7.83 8.61
CA GLY A 361 -0.76 -6.86 7.53
C GLY A 361 -1.46 -7.43 6.30
N ARG A 362 -1.11 -8.65 5.88
CA ARG A 362 -1.78 -9.37 4.80
C ARG A 362 -3.27 -9.55 5.06
N ALA A 363 -3.64 -9.95 6.27
CA ALA A 363 -5.04 -10.07 6.67
C ALA A 363 -5.76 -8.71 6.65
N PHE A 364 -5.09 -7.65 7.11
CA PHE A 364 -5.68 -6.31 7.10
C PHE A 364 -5.81 -5.74 5.68
N SER A 365 -4.84 -5.94 4.78
CA SER A 365 -4.97 -5.54 3.38
C SER A 365 -6.13 -6.27 2.68
N THR A 366 -6.31 -7.56 2.97
CA THR A 366 -7.45 -8.36 2.48
C THR A 366 -8.78 -7.81 3.01
N TYR A 367 -8.85 -7.44 4.29
CA TYR A 367 -10.03 -6.82 4.89
C TYR A 367 -10.36 -5.46 4.24
N VAL A 368 -9.36 -4.61 3.99
CA VAL A 368 -9.58 -3.35 3.27
C VAL A 368 -10.03 -3.63 1.84
N GLY A 369 -9.45 -4.63 1.17
CA GLY A 369 -9.88 -5.11 -0.15
C GLY A 369 -11.35 -5.53 -0.16
N GLN A 370 -11.81 -6.25 0.88
CA GLN A 370 -13.22 -6.61 1.06
C GLN A 370 -14.12 -5.37 1.13
N GLN A 371 -13.74 -4.38 1.94
CA GLN A 371 -14.53 -3.15 2.05
C GLN A 371 -14.57 -2.36 0.74
N LEU A 372 -13.47 -2.35 -0.03
CA LEU A 372 -13.44 -1.74 -1.37
C LEU A 372 -14.36 -2.44 -2.36
N ASP A 373 -14.40 -3.77 -2.34
CA ASP A 373 -15.32 -4.54 -3.19
C ASP A 373 -16.78 -4.29 -2.79
N LEU A 374 -17.10 -4.25 -1.50
CA LEU A 374 -18.43 -3.91 -1.01
C LEU A 374 -18.85 -2.49 -1.37
N ALA A 375 -17.98 -1.50 -1.17
CA ALA A 375 -18.23 -0.11 -1.52
C ALA A 375 -18.52 0.07 -3.02
N LYS A 376 -17.91 -0.76 -3.87
CA LYS A 376 -18.06 -0.68 -5.33
C LYS A 376 -19.23 -1.50 -5.86
N TYR A 377 -19.51 -2.67 -5.29
CA TYR A 377 -20.37 -3.68 -5.90
C TYR A 377 -21.61 -4.08 -5.08
N ALA A 378 -21.70 -3.72 -3.78
CA ALA A 378 -22.87 -4.02 -2.98
C ALA A 378 -24.11 -3.32 -3.53
N GLU A 379 -25.25 -4.06 -3.62
CA GLU A 379 -26.53 -3.51 -4.07
C GLU A 379 -27.25 -2.78 -2.94
N ASP A 380 -27.12 -3.28 -1.71
CA ASP A 380 -27.68 -2.64 -0.53
C ASP A 380 -26.96 -1.33 -0.21
N GLN A 381 -27.73 -0.24 -0.09
CA GLN A 381 -27.19 1.10 0.10
C GLN A 381 -26.57 1.29 1.49
N GLU A 382 -27.10 0.64 2.53
CA GLU A 382 -26.56 0.75 3.88
C GLU A 382 -25.21 0.01 3.97
N GLU A 383 -25.13 -1.23 3.43
CA GLU A 383 -23.90 -1.99 3.35
C GLU A 383 -22.80 -1.22 2.58
N ARG A 384 -23.16 -0.59 1.45
CA ARG A 384 -22.25 0.23 0.67
C ARG A 384 -21.73 1.42 1.46
N SER A 385 -22.62 2.16 2.13
CA SER A 385 -22.25 3.34 2.92
C SER A 385 -21.38 2.98 4.13
N GLN A 386 -21.63 1.84 4.77
CA GLN A 386 -20.79 1.33 5.86
C GLN A 386 -19.39 0.94 5.34
N ALA A 387 -19.32 0.26 4.19
CA ALA A 387 -18.05 -0.10 3.56
C ALA A 387 -17.24 1.15 3.14
N GLU A 388 -17.88 2.18 2.56
CA GLU A 388 -17.24 3.47 2.24
C GLU A 388 -16.66 4.16 3.48
N ALA A 389 -17.40 4.14 4.60
CA ALA A 389 -16.95 4.71 5.87
C ALA A 389 -15.72 3.93 6.42
N LEU A 390 -15.75 2.59 6.34
CA LEU A 390 -14.62 1.75 6.75
C LEU A 390 -13.40 1.96 5.84
N VAL A 391 -13.57 2.02 4.52
CA VAL A 391 -12.47 2.34 3.59
C VAL A 391 -11.84 3.70 3.95
N ALA A 392 -12.65 4.72 4.19
CA ALA A 392 -12.17 6.04 4.54
C ALA A 392 -11.38 6.04 5.87
N LEU A 393 -11.82 5.27 6.85
CA LEU A 393 -11.18 5.13 8.17
C LEU A 393 -9.88 4.34 8.09
N LEU A 394 -9.90 3.19 7.38
CA LEU A 394 -8.82 2.20 7.40
C LEU A 394 -7.66 2.53 6.46
N THR A 395 -7.90 3.27 5.36
CA THR A 395 -6.86 3.58 4.37
C THR A 395 -5.65 4.32 4.98
N PRO A 396 -5.78 5.41 5.76
CA PRO A 396 -4.64 6.05 6.39
C PRO A 396 -3.92 5.15 7.40
N VAL A 397 -4.65 4.29 8.11
CA VAL A 397 -4.06 3.30 9.02
C VAL A 397 -3.26 2.28 8.23
N ALA A 398 -3.83 1.70 7.17
CA ALA A 398 -3.16 0.74 6.31
C ALA A 398 -1.85 1.31 5.75
N LYS A 399 -1.89 2.53 5.18
CA LYS A 399 -0.69 3.16 4.62
C LYS A 399 0.41 3.36 5.67
N ALA A 400 0.11 4.01 6.79
CA ALA A 400 1.12 4.37 7.77
C ALA A 400 1.57 3.17 8.62
N PHE A 401 0.64 2.40 9.15
CA PHE A 401 0.97 1.29 10.03
C PHE A 401 1.69 0.14 9.31
N PHE A 402 1.28 -0.20 8.07
CA PHE A 402 1.97 -1.24 7.31
C PHE A 402 3.40 -0.84 6.94
N THR A 403 3.63 0.42 6.59
CA THR A 403 4.97 0.88 6.20
C THR A 403 5.90 1.03 7.41
N ASP A 404 5.38 1.42 8.59
CA ASP A 404 6.15 1.48 9.82
C ASP A 404 6.51 0.06 10.31
N THR A 405 5.54 -0.85 10.37
CA THR A 405 5.79 -2.25 10.76
C THR A 405 6.57 -3.01 9.70
N GLY A 406 6.45 -2.62 8.43
CA GLY A 406 7.26 -3.12 7.32
C GLY A 406 8.75 -2.78 7.49
N LEU A 407 9.05 -1.52 7.81
CA LEU A 407 10.42 -1.12 8.13
C LEU A 407 10.95 -1.82 9.38
N GLU A 408 10.15 -1.90 10.46
CA GLU A 408 10.52 -2.67 11.68
C GLU A 408 10.90 -4.11 11.30
N SER A 409 10.09 -4.77 10.47
CA SER A 409 10.35 -6.13 10.01
C SER A 409 11.63 -6.24 9.19
N CYS A 410 11.88 -5.34 8.24
CA CYS A 410 13.10 -5.34 7.43
C CYS A 410 14.37 -5.10 8.28
N VAL A 411 14.30 -4.21 9.29
CA VAL A 411 15.40 -3.97 10.24
C VAL A 411 15.65 -5.20 11.11
N LEU A 412 14.59 -5.88 11.58
CA LEU A 412 14.74 -7.14 12.32
C LEU A 412 15.34 -8.25 11.46
N GLY A 413 14.94 -8.37 10.19
CA GLY A 413 15.54 -9.29 9.24
C GLY A 413 17.04 -9.04 9.07
N GLN A 414 17.43 -7.78 8.86
CA GLN A 414 18.84 -7.39 8.81
C GLN A 414 19.58 -7.76 10.09
N GLN A 415 18.96 -7.56 11.26
CA GLN A 415 19.53 -7.92 12.57
C GLN A 415 19.75 -9.43 12.73
N VAL A 416 18.81 -10.27 12.24
CA VAL A 416 18.95 -11.75 12.24
C VAL A 416 20.21 -12.20 11.49
N PHE A 417 20.57 -11.52 10.40
CA PHE A 417 21.78 -11.81 9.63
C PHE A 417 23.07 -11.37 10.33
N GLY A 418 23.00 -10.54 11.39
CA GLY A 418 24.17 -9.95 12.04
C GLY A 418 25.01 -9.14 11.06
N GLY A 419 26.33 -9.27 11.10
CA GLY A 419 27.23 -8.54 10.18
C GLY A 419 26.94 -8.77 8.70
N HIS A 420 26.50 -9.97 8.32
CA HIS A 420 26.09 -10.27 6.94
C HIS A 420 24.89 -9.42 6.49
N GLY A 421 23.98 -9.05 7.39
CA GLY A 421 22.82 -8.20 7.04
C GLY A 421 23.20 -6.78 6.57
N TYR A 422 24.41 -6.33 6.87
CA TYR A 422 24.93 -5.04 6.44
C TYR A 422 25.65 -5.10 5.08
N ILE A 423 25.92 -6.30 4.58
CA ILE A 423 26.69 -6.55 3.35
C ILE A 423 25.73 -6.72 2.17
N ARG A 424 25.99 -5.98 1.09
CA ARG A 424 25.12 -5.91 -0.12
C ARG A 424 24.81 -7.28 -0.72
N GLU A 425 25.78 -8.17 -0.76
CA GLU A 425 25.67 -9.51 -1.35
C GLU A 425 24.62 -10.40 -0.68
N TRP A 426 24.24 -10.08 0.57
CA TRP A 426 23.21 -10.81 1.32
C TRP A 426 21.79 -10.26 1.08
N GLY A 427 21.65 -9.04 0.56
CA GLY A 427 20.41 -8.45 0.08
C GLY A 427 19.46 -7.89 1.14
N GLN A 428 19.70 -8.08 2.44
CA GLN A 428 18.82 -7.55 3.49
C GLN A 428 18.88 -6.02 3.58
N GLU A 429 20.06 -5.44 3.33
CA GLU A 429 20.23 -3.99 3.35
C GLU A 429 19.39 -3.28 2.27
N GLN A 430 19.20 -3.91 1.10
CA GLN A 430 18.35 -3.38 0.03
C GLN A 430 16.90 -3.27 0.49
N LEU A 431 16.35 -4.28 1.18
CA LEU A 431 14.98 -4.28 1.66
C LEU A 431 14.73 -3.15 2.67
N VAL A 432 15.71 -2.85 3.54
CA VAL A 432 15.63 -1.70 4.45
C VAL A 432 15.63 -0.38 3.68
N ARG A 433 16.43 -0.25 2.61
CA ARG A 433 16.49 0.96 1.78
C ARG A 433 15.21 1.15 0.96
N ASP A 434 14.69 0.07 0.37
CA ASP A 434 13.53 0.12 -0.53
C ASP A 434 12.23 0.37 0.23
N VAL A 435 12.08 -0.17 1.45
CA VAL A 435 10.87 0.06 2.25
C VAL A 435 10.82 1.45 2.89
N ARG A 436 11.99 2.08 3.15
CA ARG A 436 12.04 3.36 3.89
C ARG A 436 11.27 4.48 3.23
N ILE A 437 11.27 4.56 1.91
CA ILE A 437 10.54 5.60 1.18
C ILE A 437 9.03 5.51 1.39
N ALA A 438 8.49 4.32 1.63
CA ALA A 438 7.06 4.09 1.82
C ALA A 438 6.46 4.87 3.01
N GLN A 439 7.28 5.23 4.00
CA GLN A 439 6.86 6.08 5.12
C GLN A 439 6.79 7.58 4.73
N ILE A 440 7.42 7.98 3.63
CA ILE A 440 7.63 9.39 3.26
C ILE A 440 6.68 9.84 2.16
N TYR A 441 6.60 9.10 1.05
CA TYR A 441 5.78 9.51 -0.11
C TYR A 441 4.31 9.11 0.04
N GLU A 442 3.46 9.58 -0.87
CA GLU A 442 1.99 9.43 -0.88
C GLU A 442 1.32 10.02 0.38
N GLY A 443 1.91 11.12 0.89
CA GLY A 443 1.65 11.69 2.20
C GLY A 443 2.44 10.95 3.26
N THR A 444 3.29 11.67 4.01
CA THR A 444 4.07 11.07 5.10
C THR A 444 3.16 10.35 6.09
N ASN A 445 3.70 9.41 6.85
CA ASN A 445 2.90 8.66 7.84
C ASN A 445 2.23 9.59 8.86
N ASP A 446 2.91 10.68 9.24
CA ASP A 446 2.34 11.69 10.14
C ASP A 446 1.17 12.44 9.50
N ILE A 447 1.22 12.69 8.18
CA ILE A 447 0.08 13.27 7.43
C ILE A 447 -1.09 12.28 7.34
N GLN A 448 -0.83 10.96 7.22
CA GLN A 448 -1.89 9.95 7.32
C GLN A 448 -2.50 9.94 8.72
N ALA A 449 -1.68 10.04 9.76
CA ALA A 449 -2.14 10.11 11.14
C ALA A 449 -3.01 11.35 11.39
N LEU A 450 -2.60 12.50 10.86
CA LEU A 450 -3.36 13.74 10.95
C LEU A 450 -4.67 13.66 10.14
N ASP A 451 -4.68 13.04 8.96
CA ASP A 451 -5.89 12.79 8.15
C ASP A 451 -6.86 11.87 8.90
N LEU A 452 -6.35 10.78 9.49
CA LEU A 452 -7.14 9.89 10.34
C LEU A 452 -7.79 10.66 11.49
N MET A 453 -6.99 11.34 12.31
CA MET A 453 -7.47 11.98 13.52
C MET A 453 -8.41 13.15 13.21
N GLY A 454 -7.99 14.07 12.33
CA GLY A 454 -8.76 15.28 12.05
C GLY A 454 -10.02 15.03 11.22
N ARG A 455 -9.89 14.29 10.11
CA ARG A 455 -10.97 14.14 9.12
C ARG A 455 -11.82 12.89 9.30
N LYS A 456 -11.24 11.78 9.83
CA LYS A 456 -11.93 10.49 9.90
C LYS A 456 -12.45 10.17 11.30
N VAL A 457 -11.95 10.86 12.32
CA VAL A 457 -12.36 10.67 13.72
C VAL A 457 -13.04 11.92 14.26
N VAL A 458 -12.32 13.03 14.43
CA VAL A 458 -12.85 14.23 15.10
C VAL A 458 -13.97 14.89 14.29
N ALA A 459 -13.80 15.06 12.97
CA ALA A 459 -14.77 15.76 12.11
C ALA A 459 -16.17 15.09 12.05
N ASN A 460 -16.25 13.77 12.35
CA ASN A 460 -17.53 13.05 12.39
C ASN A 460 -17.88 12.53 13.79
N GLY A 461 -17.20 13.02 14.85
CA GLY A 461 -17.46 12.64 16.23
C GLY A 461 -17.24 11.16 16.54
N GLY A 462 -16.34 10.49 15.81
CA GLY A 462 -16.02 9.07 15.99
C GLY A 462 -17.01 8.10 15.30
N LEU A 463 -17.92 8.60 14.44
CA LEU A 463 -18.94 7.77 13.79
C LEU A 463 -18.31 6.59 13.00
N PHE A 464 -17.26 6.85 12.19
CA PHE A 464 -16.65 5.80 11.38
C PHE A 464 -15.99 4.72 12.26
N LEU A 465 -15.34 5.12 13.36
CA LEU A 465 -14.81 4.16 14.31
C LEU A 465 -15.92 3.32 14.95
N SER A 466 -17.08 3.90 15.25
CA SER A 466 -18.19 3.16 15.85
C SER A 466 -18.73 2.03 14.96
N ILE A 467 -18.59 2.16 13.63
CA ILE A 467 -18.93 1.08 12.68
C ILE A 467 -17.94 -0.08 12.85
N PHE A 468 -16.64 0.21 12.88
CA PHE A 468 -15.60 -0.79 13.13
C PHE A 468 -15.77 -1.46 14.49
N SER A 469 -15.98 -0.68 15.57
CA SER A 469 -16.15 -1.20 16.93
C SER A 469 -17.37 -2.12 17.04
N ARG A 470 -18.48 -1.81 16.36
CA ARG A 470 -19.67 -2.70 16.32
C ARG A 470 -19.37 -4.03 15.64
N GLU A 471 -18.64 -4.01 14.53
CA GLU A 471 -18.24 -5.23 13.81
C GLU A 471 -17.37 -6.12 14.71
N VAL A 472 -16.35 -5.53 15.37
CA VAL A 472 -15.47 -6.27 16.30
C VAL A 472 -16.26 -6.86 17.48
N ARG A 473 -17.18 -6.10 18.07
CA ARG A 473 -18.02 -6.58 19.18
C ARG A 473 -19.00 -7.66 18.72
N ALA A 474 -19.54 -7.57 17.52
CA ALA A 474 -20.41 -8.62 16.95
C ALA A 474 -19.64 -9.93 16.75
N PHE A 475 -18.41 -9.86 16.23
CA PHE A 475 -17.52 -11.03 16.13
C PHE A 475 -17.24 -11.63 17.51
N ALA A 476 -16.91 -10.80 18.51
CA ALA A 476 -16.61 -11.25 19.86
C ALA A 476 -17.82 -11.92 20.54
N ALA A 477 -19.03 -11.41 20.31
CA ALA A 477 -20.26 -11.98 20.85
C ALA A 477 -20.60 -13.36 20.26
N GLY A 478 -20.18 -13.65 19.03
CA GLY A 478 -20.32 -14.94 18.37
C GLY A 478 -19.20 -15.94 18.67
N ALA A 479 -18.18 -15.54 19.43
CA ALA A 479 -17.00 -16.36 19.70
C ALA A 479 -17.32 -17.46 20.76
N ASN A 480 -16.79 -18.66 20.56
CA ASN A 480 -16.87 -19.75 21.54
C ASN A 480 -15.79 -19.59 22.65
N ALA A 481 -15.84 -20.47 23.67
CA ALA A 481 -14.91 -20.40 24.80
C ALA A 481 -13.44 -20.62 24.42
N GLU A 482 -13.15 -21.33 23.35
CA GLU A 482 -11.77 -21.57 22.88
C GLU A 482 -11.10 -20.29 22.33
N LEU A 483 -11.89 -19.30 21.91
CA LEU A 483 -11.43 -18.02 21.44
C LEU A 483 -11.23 -16.98 22.55
N ALA A 484 -11.61 -17.29 23.79
CA ALA A 484 -11.55 -16.32 24.91
C ALA A 484 -10.13 -15.75 25.12
N GLU A 485 -9.07 -16.55 24.89
CA GLU A 485 -7.67 -16.09 25.01
C GLU A 485 -7.31 -14.96 24.04
N PHE A 486 -8.02 -14.83 22.91
CA PHE A 486 -7.83 -13.80 21.91
C PHE A 486 -8.86 -12.66 22.03
N VAL A 487 -10.12 -13.03 22.29
CA VAL A 487 -11.24 -12.07 22.31
C VAL A 487 -11.18 -11.15 23.53
N THR A 488 -10.79 -11.66 24.71
CA THR A 488 -10.71 -10.83 25.92
C THR A 488 -9.70 -9.68 25.78
N PRO A 489 -8.43 -9.90 25.40
CA PRO A 489 -7.49 -8.80 25.21
C PRO A 489 -7.82 -7.92 23.98
N LEU A 490 -8.48 -8.46 22.93
CA LEU A 490 -9.00 -7.66 21.82
C LEU A 490 -10.03 -6.64 22.31
N LEU A 491 -11.03 -7.06 23.09
CA LEU A 491 -12.05 -6.15 23.62
C LEU A 491 -11.44 -5.11 24.56
N THR A 492 -10.44 -5.49 25.36
CA THR A 492 -9.70 -4.52 26.21
C THR A 492 -9.01 -3.44 25.37
N ALA A 493 -8.35 -3.82 24.28
CA ALA A 493 -7.71 -2.87 23.37
C ALA A 493 -8.73 -1.98 22.63
N LEU A 494 -9.86 -2.56 22.23
CA LEU A 494 -10.96 -1.83 21.59
C LEU A 494 -11.60 -0.82 22.54
N ASP A 495 -11.88 -1.20 23.80
CA ASP A 495 -12.41 -0.29 24.80
C ASP A 495 -11.46 0.88 25.08
N LEU A 496 -10.15 0.60 25.09
CA LEU A 496 -9.12 1.63 25.21
C LEU A 496 -9.17 2.61 24.02
N LEU A 497 -9.26 2.09 22.80
CA LEU A 497 -9.38 2.89 21.58
C LEU A 497 -10.64 3.75 21.58
N ASP A 498 -11.81 3.17 21.92
CA ASP A 498 -13.09 3.87 21.99
C ASP A 498 -13.05 5.01 23.02
N ASN A 499 -12.50 4.75 24.22
CA ASN A 499 -12.39 5.74 25.29
C ASN A 499 -11.45 6.90 24.91
N LEU A 500 -10.29 6.60 24.34
CA LEU A 500 -9.36 7.63 23.85
C LEU A 500 -10.00 8.48 22.76
N THR A 501 -10.75 7.86 21.83
CA THR A 501 -11.46 8.58 20.78
C THR A 501 -12.43 9.62 21.35
N GLN A 502 -13.25 9.22 22.32
CA GLN A 502 -14.19 10.14 23.00
C GLN A 502 -13.45 11.26 23.71
N GLY A 503 -12.35 10.94 24.41
CA GLY A 503 -11.50 11.90 25.09
C GLY A 503 -10.88 12.94 24.16
N ILE A 504 -10.33 12.49 23.01
CA ILE A 504 -9.74 13.37 22.00
C ILE A 504 -10.79 14.27 21.36
N VAL A 505 -11.95 13.72 20.96
CA VAL A 505 -13.05 14.49 20.37
C VAL A 505 -13.48 15.61 21.33
N ALA A 506 -13.59 15.32 22.63
CA ALA A 506 -13.95 16.31 23.64
C ALA A 506 -12.85 17.39 23.81
N ARG A 507 -11.58 17.00 23.90
CA ARG A 507 -10.46 17.95 24.07
C ARG A 507 -10.25 18.81 22.82
N ALA A 508 -10.36 18.24 21.62
CA ALA A 508 -10.21 18.94 20.35
C ALA A 508 -11.23 20.07 20.13
N GLY A 509 -12.41 19.97 20.77
CA GLY A 509 -13.40 21.04 20.77
C GLY A 509 -12.95 22.30 21.54
N ASN A 510 -12.02 22.16 22.48
CA ASN A 510 -11.46 23.25 23.28
C ASN A 510 -10.09 23.70 22.76
N ASP A 511 -9.25 22.75 22.32
CA ASP A 511 -7.91 23.03 21.81
C ASP A 511 -7.65 22.19 20.52
N PRO A 512 -7.61 22.82 19.34
CA PRO A 512 -7.35 22.12 18.08
C PRO A 512 -5.97 21.43 18.02
N ARG A 513 -5.01 21.82 18.87
CA ARG A 513 -3.67 21.21 18.94
C ARG A 513 -3.73 19.75 19.39
N GLU A 514 -4.77 19.36 20.14
CA GLU A 514 -5.00 17.99 20.60
C GLU A 514 -5.13 16.99 19.42
N ILE A 515 -5.63 17.44 18.26
CA ILE A 515 -5.73 16.62 17.06
C ILE A 515 -4.33 16.15 16.61
N GLY A 516 -3.41 17.09 16.47
CA GLY A 516 -2.04 16.80 16.05
C GLY A 516 -1.25 16.05 17.12
N ALA A 517 -1.43 16.42 18.38
CA ALA A 517 -0.71 15.82 19.51
C ALA A 517 -1.01 14.33 19.71
N ALA A 518 -2.23 13.89 19.42
CA ALA A 518 -2.64 12.50 19.56
C ALA A 518 -2.43 11.64 18.30
N SER A 519 -2.21 12.26 17.13
CA SER A 519 -2.46 11.61 15.83
C SER A 519 -1.61 10.37 15.58
N VAL A 520 -0.31 10.43 15.84
CA VAL A 520 0.63 9.34 15.49
C VAL A 520 0.42 8.14 16.41
N GLU A 521 0.44 8.36 17.71
CA GLU A 521 0.24 7.31 18.72
C GLU A 521 -1.15 6.66 18.59
N TYR A 522 -2.17 7.46 18.30
CA TYR A 522 -3.53 6.96 18.07
C TYR A 522 -3.59 6.08 16.83
N LEU A 523 -2.96 6.47 15.72
CA LEU A 523 -2.91 5.66 14.51
C LEU A 523 -2.25 4.31 14.78
N HIS A 524 -1.14 4.28 15.51
CA HIS A 524 -0.45 3.04 15.87
C HIS A 524 -1.28 2.17 16.80
N LEU A 525 -1.93 2.76 17.81
CA LEU A 525 -2.84 2.07 18.72
C LEU A 525 -3.99 1.43 17.94
N PHE A 526 -4.59 2.17 17.00
CA PHE A 526 -5.60 1.63 16.12
C PHE A 526 -5.05 0.48 15.25
N GLY A 527 -3.89 0.63 14.64
CA GLY A 527 -3.25 -0.41 13.83
C GLY A 527 -3.05 -1.71 14.61
N TYR A 528 -2.52 -1.64 15.83
CA TYR A 528 -2.39 -2.82 16.71
C TYR A 528 -3.76 -3.42 17.09
N THR A 529 -4.77 -2.60 17.36
CA THR A 529 -6.12 -3.09 17.68
C THR A 529 -6.77 -3.78 16.48
N ALA A 530 -6.63 -3.21 15.28
CA ALA A 530 -7.13 -3.82 14.05
C ALA A 530 -6.43 -5.15 13.73
N TYR A 531 -5.11 -5.23 13.92
CA TYR A 531 -4.38 -6.50 13.79
C TYR A 531 -4.86 -7.53 14.82
N ALA A 532 -5.14 -7.13 16.07
CA ALA A 532 -5.70 -8.03 17.08
C ALA A 532 -7.04 -8.61 16.62
N TYR A 533 -7.92 -7.80 16.05
CA TYR A 533 -9.19 -8.28 15.47
C TYR A 533 -8.96 -9.33 14.37
N LEU A 534 -8.03 -9.05 13.45
CA LEU A 534 -7.76 -9.98 12.35
C LEU A 534 -7.03 -11.24 12.81
N TRP A 535 -6.13 -11.15 13.80
CA TRP A 535 -5.54 -12.32 14.42
C TRP A 535 -6.57 -13.17 15.15
N ALA A 536 -7.57 -12.57 15.80
CA ALA A 536 -8.68 -13.33 16.42
C ALA A 536 -9.53 -14.03 15.35
N ARG A 537 -9.81 -13.40 14.20
CA ARG A 537 -10.49 -14.04 13.05
C ARG A 537 -9.69 -15.19 12.46
N MET A 538 -8.38 -14.99 12.24
CA MET A 538 -7.48 -16.05 11.77
C MET A 538 -7.40 -17.21 12.77
N ALA A 539 -7.36 -16.93 14.08
CA ALA A 539 -7.39 -17.96 15.11
C ALA A 539 -8.70 -18.76 15.08
N ALA A 540 -9.85 -18.09 14.90
CA ALA A 540 -11.14 -18.73 14.75
C ALA A 540 -11.19 -19.66 13.53
N ALA A 541 -10.68 -19.22 12.39
CA ALA A 541 -10.58 -20.06 11.19
C ALA A 541 -9.62 -21.23 11.39
N ALA A 542 -8.46 -20.99 12.02
CA ALA A 542 -7.47 -22.03 12.30
C ALA A 542 -8.02 -23.12 13.23
N LEU A 543 -8.79 -22.76 14.26
CA LEU A 543 -9.45 -23.74 15.14
C LEU A 543 -10.47 -24.60 14.38
N ARG A 544 -11.28 -23.98 13.49
CA ARG A 544 -12.28 -24.72 12.69
C ARG A 544 -11.64 -25.71 11.72
N GLN A 545 -10.49 -25.37 11.14
CA GLN A 545 -9.82 -26.16 10.09
C GLN A 545 -8.62 -26.98 10.60
N ARG A 546 -8.42 -27.02 11.93
CA ARG A 546 -7.22 -27.58 12.56
C ARG A 546 -6.90 -29.00 12.12
N GLU A 547 -7.92 -29.85 11.96
CA GLU A 547 -7.76 -31.26 11.60
C GLU A 547 -7.32 -31.46 10.14
N ALA A 548 -7.65 -30.51 9.25
CA ALA A 548 -7.34 -30.60 7.82
C ALA A 548 -5.84 -30.38 7.54
N ASP A 549 -5.17 -29.47 8.31
CA ASP A 549 -3.74 -29.20 8.20
C ASP A 549 -3.21 -28.73 9.57
N PRO A 550 -2.98 -29.70 10.50
CA PRO A 550 -2.60 -29.36 11.87
C PRO A 550 -1.32 -28.53 11.98
N ALA A 551 -0.31 -28.79 11.13
CA ALA A 551 0.97 -28.07 11.18
C ALA A 551 0.82 -26.59 10.85
N PHE A 552 0.03 -26.27 9.82
CA PHE A 552 -0.24 -24.89 9.42
C PHE A 552 -1.09 -24.16 10.48
N HIS A 553 -2.20 -24.78 10.90
CA HIS A 553 -3.15 -24.12 11.81
C HIS A 553 -2.58 -23.97 13.22
N ASP A 554 -1.82 -24.95 13.74
CA ASP A 554 -1.09 -24.79 15.01
C ASP A 554 -0.04 -23.69 14.94
N GLY A 555 0.63 -23.54 13.79
CA GLY A 555 1.53 -22.42 13.52
C GLY A 555 0.82 -21.05 13.57
N LYS A 556 -0.39 -20.95 13.01
CA LYS A 556 -1.24 -19.74 13.10
C LYS A 556 -1.63 -19.42 14.54
N LEU A 557 -2.13 -20.41 15.28
CA LEU A 557 -2.51 -20.25 16.69
C LEU A 557 -1.31 -19.83 17.56
N ALA A 558 -0.13 -20.42 17.35
CA ALA A 558 1.08 -20.05 18.07
C ALA A 558 1.51 -18.60 17.76
N THR A 559 1.39 -18.18 16.50
CA THR A 559 1.70 -16.79 16.08
C THR A 559 0.68 -15.82 16.66
N ALA A 560 -0.60 -16.15 16.66
CA ALA A 560 -1.64 -15.36 17.31
C ALA A 560 -1.33 -15.16 18.81
N ARG A 561 -1.04 -16.23 19.54
CA ARG A 561 -0.65 -16.15 20.97
C ARG A 561 0.56 -15.25 21.20
N PHE A 562 1.58 -15.34 20.31
CA PHE A 562 2.73 -14.44 20.38
C PHE A 562 2.31 -12.98 20.18
N TYR A 563 1.45 -12.71 19.19
CA TYR A 563 0.94 -11.36 18.91
C TYR A 563 0.25 -10.78 20.15
N PHE A 564 -0.71 -11.50 20.71
CA PHE A 564 -1.48 -11.02 21.87
C PHE A 564 -0.61 -10.85 23.13
N ALA A 565 0.37 -11.74 23.33
CA ALA A 565 1.22 -11.70 24.51
C ALA A 565 2.35 -10.68 24.45
N ARG A 566 2.88 -10.35 23.23
CA ARG A 566 4.13 -9.58 23.11
C ARG A 566 4.05 -8.35 22.21
N ILE A 567 3.06 -8.27 21.32
CA ILE A 567 2.91 -7.13 20.41
C ILE A 567 1.75 -6.25 20.82
N LEU A 568 0.56 -6.82 21.02
CA LEU A 568 -0.62 -6.04 21.42
C LEU A 568 -0.40 -5.17 22.67
N PRO A 569 0.36 -5.58 23.72
CA PRO A 569 0.61 -4.73 24.89
C PRO A 569 1.24 -3.35 24.59
N ARG A 570 1.79 -3.12 23.40
CA ARG A 570 2.27 -1.81 22.96
C ARG A 570 1.18 -0.74 23.01
N VAL A 571 -0.09 -1.10 22.90
CA VAL A 571 -1.24 -0.18 22.97
C VAL A 571 -1.28 0.62 24.27
N HIS A 572 -0.81 0.06 25.38
CA HIS A 572 -0.83 0.74 26.69
C HIS A 572 0.13 1.92 26.76
N SER A 573 1.34 1.80 26.20
CA SER A 573 2.29 2.92 26.15
C SER A 573 1.84 4.01 25.18
N LEU A 574 1.24 3.62 24.07
CA LEU A 574 0.67 4.56 23.10
C LEU A 574 -0.52 5.32 23.70
N ALA A 575 -1.39 4.63 24.44
CA ALA A 575 -2.50 5.27 25.14
C ALA A 575 -2.03 6.32 26.14
N ALA A 576 -1.01 6.01 26.95
CA ALA A 576 -0.45 6.96 27.90
C ALA A 576 0.14 8.20 27.19
N ALA A 577 0.75 8.04 26.02
CA ALA A 577 1.24 9.17 25.21
C ALA A 577 0.10 10.03 24.66
N VAL A 578 -0.99 9.41 24.16
CA VAL A 578 -2.20 10.13 23.72
C VAL A 578 -2.86 10.91 24.86
N GLU A 579 -2.89 10.34 26.08
CA GLU A 579 -3.47 10.98 27.27
C GLU A 579 -2.63 12.16 27.76
N ALA A 580 -1.34 12.22 27.46
CA ALA A 580 -0.46 13.32 27.82
C ALA A 580 -0.87 14.67 27.20
N GLY A 581 -1.64 14.64 26.10
CA GLY A 581 -2.17 15.84 25.44
C GLY A 581 -1.12 16.71 24.76
N SER A 582 -1.51 17.92 24.37
CA SER A 582 -0.70 18.82 23.53
C SER A 582 0.36 19.61 24.32
N GLU A 583 0.21 19.79 25.62
CA GLU A 583 1.03 20.70 26.42
C GLU A 583 2.54 20.40 26.34
N SER A 584 2.91 19.11 26.39
CA SER A 584 4.32 18.69 26.34
C SER A 584 4.99 18.96 24.97
N LEU A 585 4.22 19.03 23.89
CA LEU A 585 4.74 19.31 22.54
C LEU A 585 4.99 20.79 22.30
N TYR A 586 4.31 21.65 23.02
CA TYR A 586 4.39 23.11 22.88
C TYR A 586 5.13 23.77 24.05
N GLY A 587 5.89 22.99 24.83
CA GLY A 587 6.67 23.48 25.98
C GLY A 587 7.96 24.21 25.61
N LEU A 588 8.42 24.07 24.33
CA LEU A 588 9.60 24.76 23.81
C LEU A 588 9.20 25.79 22.75
N GLU A 589 9.83 26.95 22.77
CA GLU A 589 9.78 27.91 21.67
C GLU A 589 10.70 27.46 20.54
N ALA A 590 10.46 27.95 19.30
CA ALA A 590 11.19 27.51 18.11
C ALA A 590 12.72 27.68 18.23
N GLU A 591 13.17 28.72 18.93
CA GLU A 591 14.59 29.03 19.14
C GLU A 591 15.26 28.11 20.16
N GLN A 592 14.49 27.27 20.88
CA GLN A 592 15.00 26.32 21.87
C GLN A 592 15.28 24.93 21.31
N PHE A 593 14.87 24.67 20.03
CA PHE A 593 15.25 23.49 19.28
C PHE A 593 16.61 23.71 18.62
#